data_d006e584ab146ebe3bc825427c379c97
#
_entry.id   d006e584ab146ebe3bc825427c379c97
#
_cell.length_a   1.000
_cell.length_b   1.000
_cell.length_c   1.000
_cell.angle_alpha   90.00
_cell.angle_beta   90.00
_cell.angle_gamma   90.00
#
_symmetry.space_group_name_H-M   'P 1'
#
loop_
_entity.id
_entity.type
_entity.pdbx_description
1 polymer ?
#
loop_
_entity_poly.entity_id
_entity_poly.type
_entity_poly.pdbx_seq_one_letter_code
_entity_poly.pdbx_strand_id
1 'polypeptide(L)'
;KNKMKIEIIKCLEDNFSYLLIDEITKSAIVIDPSEAKPIINKIKSLGLKLKFIMNTHHHYDHVGGNKELKKLYNARVVGFHQDKHRIPEIDILVKNDEIWKDGIFETKVFHIPGHTLGHVCFYFFKENALFSGDTLFSLGCGRVFEGTHKDMFNSLQLIKNLPLDTEIYCGHELSLIHISEPTRPSLI
;
A
#
# COMPACT_ATOMS: atom_id res chain seq x y z
N LYS A 1 9.19 21.00 -12.05
CA LYS A 1 8.96 19.54 -12.13
C LYS A 1 7.61 19.25 -11.49
N ASN A 2 6.74 18.54 -12.21
CA ASN A 2 5.46 18.11 -11.66
C ASN A 2 5.74 17.11 -10.55
N LYS A 3 5.36 17.43 -9.30
CA LYS A 3 5.59 16.58 -8.13
C LYS A 3 4.28 15.87 -7.79
N MET A 4 4.37 14.57 -7.55
CA MET A 4 3.26 13.78 -7.05
C MET A 4 2.93 14.22 -5.61
N LYS A 5 1.64 14.48 -5.32
CA LYS A 5 1.15 14.74 -3.97
C LYS A 5 0.60 13.45 -3.37
N ILE A 6 0.89 13.20 -2.11
CA ILE A 6 0.38 12.06 -1.36
C ILE A 6 -0.60 12.57 -0.29
N GLU A 7 -1.83 12.04 -0.30
CA GLU A 7 -2.84 12.27 0.72
C GLU A 7 -3.09 10.98 1.49
N ILE A 8 -3.00 11.06 2.82
CA ILE A 8 -3.24 9.93 3.72
C ILE A 8 -4.72 9.93 4.10
N ILE A 9 -5.38 8.79 3.94
CA ILE A 9 -6.79 8.61 4.30
C ILE A 9 -6.89 7.53 5.37
N LYS A 10 -7.35 7.91 6.54
CA LYS A 10 -7.69 6.94 7.59
C LYS A 10 -8.95 6.19 7.20
N CYS A 11 -8.90 4.88 7.28
CA CYS A 11 -9.97 3.95 6.98
C CYS A 11 -10.12 2.96 8.13
N LEU A 12 -11.32 2.41 8.30
CA LEU A 12 -11.61 1.45 9.37
C LEU A 12 -11.15 1.99 10.75
N GLU A 13 -10.56 1.16 11.60
CA GLU A 13 -10.05 1.59 12.91
C GLU A 13 -8.65 2.20 12.82
N ASP A 14 -7.72 1.53 12.14
CA ASP A 14 -6.29 1.87 12.12
C ASP A 14 -5.63 1.76 10.74
N ASN A 15 -6.39 1.47 9.67
CA ASN A 15 -5.86 1.36 8.32
C ASN A 15 -5.55 2.72 7.70
N PHE A 16 -4.47 2.75 6.93
CA PHE A 16 -4.15 3.84 6.03
C PHE A 16 -4.34 3.44 4.57
N SER A 17 -5.11 4.23 3.84
CA SER A 17 -5.15 4.22 2.38
C SER A 17 -4.51 5.50 1.86
N TYR A 18 -3.88 5.44 0.69
CA TYR A 18 -3.12 6.58 0.16
C TYR A 18 -3.63 6.98 -1.21
N LEU A 19 -3.91 8.29 -1.40
CA LEU A 19 -4.15 8.87 -2.72
C LEU A 19 -2.89 9.56 -3.22
N LEU A 20 -2.40 9.11 -4.36
CA LEU A 20 -1.29 9.69 -5.10
C LEU A 20 -1.88 10.54 -6.22
N ILE A 21 -1.53 11.82 -6.26
CA ILE A 21 -2.23 12.82 -7.07
C ILE A 21 -1.27 13.53 -8.01
N ASP A 22 -1.61 13.56 -9.28
CA ASP A 22 -1.09 14.54 -10.24
C ASP A 22 -1.95 15.80 -10.16
N GLU A 23 -1.44 16.86 -9.55
CA GLU A 23 -2.19 18.09 -9.32
C GLU A 23 -2.53 18.83 -10.63
N ILE A 24 -1.77 18.62 -11.71
CA ILE A 24 -1.99 19.26 -13.00
C ILE A 24 -3.15 18.59 -13.75
N THR A 25 -3.07 17.26 -13.91
CA THR A 25 -4.08 16.52 -14.67
C THR A 25 -5.30 16.13 -13.82
N LYS A 26 -5.21 16.27 -12.48
CA LYS A 26 -6.18 15.77 -11.51
C LYS A 26 -6.34 14.25 -11.56
N SER A 27 -5.39 13.54 -12.17
CA SER A 27 -5.34 12.08 -12.14
C SER A 27 -4.88 11.58 -10.78
N ALA A 28 -5.44 10.47 -10.32
CA ALA A 28 -5.08 9.88 -9.05
C ALA A 28 -4.95 8.35 -9.12
N ILE A 29 -4.12 7.82 -8.22
CA ILE A 29 -4.02 6.41 -7.87
C ILE A 29 -4.39 6.27 -6.40
N VAL A 30 -5.10 5.21 -6.02
CA VAL A 30 -5.26 4.83 -4.62
C VAL A 30 -4.48 3.56 -4.32
N ILE A 31 -3.74 3.55 -3.21
CA ILE A 31 -3.05 2.36 -2.70
C ILE A 31 -3.83 1.83 -1.50
N ASP A 32 -4.10 0.51 -1.52
CA ASP A 32 -4.79 -0.25 -0.48
C ASP A 32 -6.08 0.41 0.02
N PRO A 33 -7.10 0.53 -0.83
CA PRO A 33 -8.38 1.10 -0.41
C PRO A 33 -9.10 0.15 0.54
N SER A 34 -8.95 0.35 1.84
CA SER A 34 -9.58 -0.48 2.88
C SER A 34 -11.10 -0.46 2.79
N GLU A 35 -11.66 0.71 2.52
CA GLU A 35 -13.08 0.95 2.29
C GLU A 35 -13.27 2.09 1.27
N ALA A 36 -14.38 2.08 0.54
CA ALA A 36 -14.57 3.03 -0.56
C ALA A 36 -15.01 4.43 -0.10
N LYS A 37 -15.87 4.53 0.90
CA LYS A 37 -16.56 5.79 1.28
C LYS A 37 -15.61 6.95 1.61
N PRO A 38 -14.60 6.84 2.49
CA PRO A 38 -13.69 7.95 2.78
C PRO A 38 -12.88 8.36 1.55
N ILE A 39 -12.51 7.40 0.71
CA ILE A 39 -11.76 7.65 -0.52
C ILE A 39 -12.62 8.40 -1.53
N ILE A 40 -13.87 7.99 -1.75
CA ILE A 40 -14.84 8.68 -2.62
C ILE A 40 -15.04 10.14 -2.16
N ASN A 41 -15.19 10.36 -0.86
CA ASN A 41 -15.34 11.70 -0.31
C ASN A 41 -14.12 12.58 -0.62
N LYS A 42 -12.92 12.06 -0.43
CA LYS A 42 -11.68 12.78 -0.74
C LYS A 42 -11.53 13.06 -2.24
N ILE A 43 -11.80 12.07 -3.10
CA ILE A 43 -11.77 12.24 -4.56
C ILE A 43 -12.72 13.35 -5.01
N LYS A 44 -13.95 13.34 -4.50
CA LYS A 44 -14.95 14.36 -4.84
C LYS A 44 -14.54 15.74 -4.34
N SER A 45 -14.05 15.85 -3.12
CA SER A 45 -13.65 17.14 -2.53
C SER A 45 -12.49 17.81 -3.26
N LEU A 46 -11.61 17.01 -3.88
CA LEU A 46 -10.43 17.49 -4.62
C LEU A 46 -10.64 17.50 -6.15
N GLY A 47 -11.80 17.07 -6.65
CA GLY A 47 -12.12 17.01 -8.07
C GLY A 47 -11.19 16.07 -8.86
N LEU A 48 -10.85 14.92 -8.27
CA LEU A 48 -9.88 13.99 -8.84
C LEU A 48 -10.51 12.98 -9.81
N LYS A 49 -9.69 12.45 -10.70
CA LYS A 49 -10.01 11.36 -11.62
C LYS A 49 -9.23 10.11 -11.19
N LEU A 50 -9.88 9.19 -10.49
CA LEU A 50 -9.24 7.94 -10.08
C LEU A 50 -9.01 7.06 -11.31
N LYS A 51 -7.76 6.74 -11.62
CA LYS A 51 -7.36 5.91 -12.77
C LYS A 51 -7.00 4.49 -12.37
N PHE A 52 -6.32 4.33 -11.24
CA PHE A 52 -5.82 3.03 -10.79
C PHE A 52 -6.04 2.83 -9.30
N ILE A 53 -6.20 1.56 -8.96
CA ILE A 53 -6.20 1.02 -7.60
C ILE A 53 -5.02 0.07 -7.51
N MET A 54 -4.10 0.27 -6.58
CA MET A 54 -2.94 -0.59 -6.38
C MET A 54 -3.06 -1.32 -5.05
N ASN A 55 -2.91 -2.64 -5.05
CA ASN A 55 -2.95 -3.44 -3.84
C ASN A 55 -1.59 -4.05 -3.52
N THR A 56 -1.11 -3.84 -2.30
CA THR A 56 0.12 -4.46 -1.79
C THR A 56 -0.06 -5.95 -1.57
N HIS A 57 -1.24 -6.37 -1.10
CA HIS A 57 -1.60 -7.76 -0.87
C HIS A 57 -3.14 -7.93 -0.81
N HIS A 58 -3.60 -9.17 -0.63
CA HIS A 58 -5.00 -9.55 -0.81
C HIS A 58 -5.89 -9.46 0.43
N HIS A 59 -5.38 -9.10 1.61
CA HIS A 59 -6.20 -9.04 2.82
C HIS A 59 -7.37 -8.06 2.65
N TYR A 60 -8.52 -8.42 3.25
CA TYR A 60 -9.80 -7.71 3.03
C TYR A 60 -9.73 -6.22 3.34
N ASP A 61 -8.97 -5.87 4.37
CA ASP A 61 -8.78 -4.49 4.83
C ASP A 61 -7.82 -3.66 3.96
N HIS A 62 -7.27 -4.25 2.88
CA HIS A 62 -6.48 -3.56 1.85
C HIS A 62 -7.18 -3.53 0.49
N VAL A 63 -8.16 -4.40 0.28
CA VAL A 63 -8.87 -4.54 -1.00
C VAL A 63 -10.37 -4.25 -0.92
N GLY A 64 -10.88 -3.94 0.27
CA GLY A 64 -12.33 -3.80 0.51
C GLY A 64 -13.02 -2.74 -0.34
N GLY A 65 -12.31 -1.69 -0.73
CA GLY A 65 -12.82 -0.64 -1.60
C GLY A 65 -12.75 -0.94 -3.11
N ASN A 66 -12.02 -1.98 -3.53
CA ASN A 66 -11.72 -2.24 -4.96
C ASN A 66 -12.96 -2.23 -5.84
N LYS A 67 -13.93 -3.06 -5.51
CA LYS A 67 -15.14 -3.29 -6.35
C LYS A 67 -15.95 -2.01 -6.53
N GLU A 68 -16.20 -1.28 -5.46
CA GLU A 68 -17.00 -0.06 -5.49
C GLU A 68 -16.28 1.06 -6.24
N LEU A 69 -14.99 1.26 -5.96
CA LEU A 69 -14.17 2.28 -6.61
C LEU A 69 -14.00 2.01 -8.10
N LYS A 70 -13.74 0.74 -8.48
CA LYS A 70 -13.65 0.33 -9.88
C LYS A 70 -14.97 0.60 -10.61
N LYS A 71 -16.10 0.21 -10.03
CA LYS A 71 -17.42 0.43 -10.62
C LYS A 71 -17.74 1.93 -10.80
N LEU A 72 -17.41 2.74 -9.81
CA LEU A 72 -17.75 4.17 -9.80
C LEU A 72 -16.88 5.01 -10.75
N TYR A 73 -15.58 4.71 -10.82
CA TYR A 73 -14.59 5.52 -11.54
C TYR A 73 -14.06 4.86 -12.80
N ASN A 74 -14.44 3.63 -13.10
CA ASN A 74 -13.83 2.81 -14.15
C ASN A 74 -12.31 2.68 -13.98
N ALA A 75 -11.85 2.67 -12.72
CA ALA A 75 -10.44 2.54 -12.37
C ALA A 75 -9.97 1.10 -12.59
N ARG A 76 -8.69 0.93 -12.98
CA ARG A 76 -8.10 -0.39 -13.19
C ARG A 76 -7.34 -0.85 -11.94
N VAL A 77 -7.54 -2.10 -11.54
CA VAL A 77 -6.89 -2.69 -10.37
C VAL A 77 -5.57 -3.32 -10.76
N VAL A 78 -4.50 -2.89 -10.06
CA VAL A 78 -3.12 -3.35 -10.23
C VAL A 78 -2.71 -4.18 -9.01
N GLY A 79 -2.17 -5.36 -9.21
CA GLY A 79 -1.71 -6.22 -8.14
C GLY A 79 -0.74 -7.29 -8.60
N PHE A 80 -0.15 -8.01 -7.63
CA PHE A 80 0.87 -9.00 -7.92
C PHE A 80 0.31 -10.22 -8.67
N HIS A 81 1.03 -10.66 -9.70
CA HIS A 81 0.56 -11.72 -10.60
C HIS A 81 0.25 -13.06 -9.89
N GLN A 82 0.95 -13.37 -8.79
CA GLN A 82 0.70 -14.60 -8.03
C GLN A 82 -0.61 -14.54 -7.22
N ASP A 83 -1.11 -13.34 -6.93
CA ASP A 83 -2.34 -13.11 -6.19
C ASP A 83 -3.55 -12.81 -7.09
N LYS A 84 -3.43 -13.09 -8.40
CA LYS A 84 -4.50 -12.81 -9.37
C LYS A 84 -5.87 -13.41 -9.03
N HIS A 85 -5.91 -14.50 -8.26
CA HIS A 85 -7.15 -15.15 -7.83
C HIS A 85 -7.62 -14.70 -6.45
N ARG A 86 -6.81 -13.94 -5.71
CA ARG A 86 -7.10 -13.48 -4.35
C ARG A 86 -7.42 -11.98 -4.28
N ILE A 87 -6.85 -11.18 -5.18
CA ILE A 87 -7.14 -9.74 -5.26
C ILE A 87 -8.42 -9.55 -6.09
N PRO A 88 -9.50 -8.99 -5.51
CA PRO A 88 -10.74 -8.78 -6.22
C PRO A 88 -10.60 -7.75 -7.34
N GLU A 89 -11.26 -8.01 -8.46
CA GLU A 89 -11.37 -7.10 -9.62
C GLU A 89 -10.03 -6.77 -10.32
N ILE A 90 -8.99 -7.57 -10.14
CA ILE A 90 -7.66 -7.31 -10.71
C ILE A 90 -7.67 -7.25 -12.25
N ASP A 91 -7.02 -6.23 -12.83
CA ASP A 91 -6.92 -6.00 -14.27
C ASP A 91 -5.48 -6.08 -14.78
N ILE A 92 -4.53 -5.56 -13.98
CA ILE A 92 -3.13 -5.43 -14.36
C ILE A 92 -2.28 -6.25 -13.39
N LEU A 93 -1.54 -7.19 -13.95
CA LEU A 93 -0.65 -8.06 -13.19
C LEU A 93 0.76 -7.53 -13.25
N VAL A 94 1.34 -7.20 -12.09
CA VAL A 94 2.75 -6.79 -11.96
C VAL A 94 3.61 -7.91 -11.40
N LYS A 95 4.92 -7.85 -11.68
CA LYS A 95 5.92 -8.83 -11.26
C LYS A 95 6.99 -8.18 -10.38
N ASN A 96 7.79 -9.02 -9.73
CA ASN A 96 8.96 -8.55 -9.00
C ASN A 96 9.94 -7.81 -9.93
N ASP A 97 10.55 -6.74 -9.42
CA ASP A 97 11.50 -5.86 -10.12
C ASP A 97 10.93 -5.13 -11.35
N GLU A 98 9.64 -5.24 -11.61
CA GLU A 98 8.98 -4.52 -12.70
C GLU A 98 8.86 -3.02 -12.36
N ILE A 99 9.06 -2.18 -13.38
CA ILE A 99 8.73 -0.76 -13.33
C ILE A 99 7.36 -0.57 -13.98
N TRP A 100 6.38 -0.20 -13.17
CA TRP A 100 5.06 0.18 -13.63
C TRP A 100 4.97 1.70 -13.79
N LYS A 101 4.31 2.17 -14.86
CA LYS A 101 4.23 3.60 -15.16
C LYS A 101 2.90 4.00 -15.81
N ASP A 102 2.35 5.14 -15.37
CA ASP A 102 1.29 5.92 -16.05
C ASP A 102 1.47 7.41 -15.77
N GLY A 103 1.71 8.21 -16.79
CA GLY A 103 1.94 9.64 -16.65
C GLY A 103 3.14 9.96 -15.75
N ILE A 104 2.88 10.71 -14.66
CA ILE A 104 3.92 11.03 -13.67
C ILE A 104 4.15 9.90 -12.67
N PHE A 105 3.21 8.98 -12.54
CA PHE A 105 3.30 7.86 -11.61
C PHE A 105 4.27 6.82 -12.16
N GLU A 106 5.36 6.60 -11.46
CA GLU A 106 6.37 5.62 -11.85
C GLU A 106 6.91 4.92 -10.61
N THR A 107 6.67 3.63 -10.51
CA THR A 107 7.02 2.84 -9.32
C THR A 107 7.73 1.56 -9.69
N LYS A 108 8.72 1.19 -8.89
CA LYS A 108 9.31 -0.14 -8.91
C LYS A 108 8.56 -1.05 -7.94
N VAL A 109 8.22 -2.24 -8.41
CA VAL A 109 7.52 -3.25 -7.64
C VAL A 109 8.55 -4.20 -7.04
N PHE A 110 8.53 -4.38 -5.71
CA PHE A 110 9.33 -5.39 -5.05
C PHE A 110 8.44 -6.44 -4.39
N HIS A 111 8.72 -7.70 -4.68
CA HIS A 111 8.09 -8.83 -3.99
C HIS A 111 8.74 -8.98 -2.61
N ILE A 112 7.95 -8.86 -1.57
CA ILE A 112 8.37 -8.87 -0.16
C ILE A 112 7.52 -9.85 0.65
N PRO A 113 7.68 -11.16 0.42
CA PRO A 113 6.89 -12.18 1.10
C PRO A 113 7.19 -12.23 2.60
N GLY A 114 6.23 -12.73 3.36
CA GLY A 114 6.30 -12.91 4.82
C GLY A 114 4.93 -12.76 5.45
N HIS A 115 4.38 -11.56 5.47
CA HIS A 115 3.02 -11.32 5.93
C HIS A 115 2.02 -12.12 5.09
N THR A 116 2.09 -11.99 3.77
CA THR A 116 1.48 -12.93 2.82
C THR A 116 2.55 -13.41 1.83
N LEU A 117 2.29 -14.50 1.09
CA LEU A 117 3.21 -14.99 0.06
C LEU A 117 3.24 -14.08 -1.18
N GLY A 118 2.14 -13.43 -1.51
CA GLY A 118 2.02 -12.53 -2.65
C GLY A 118 2.20 -11.05 -2.32
N HIS A 119 2.74 -10.71 -1.13
CA HIS A 119 2.92 -9.32 -0.73
C HIS A 119 3.96 -8.61 -1.57
N VAL A 120 3.60 -7.40 -2.06
CA VAL A 120 4.52 -6.51 -2.76
C VAL A 120 4.55 -5.14 -2.10
N CYS A 121 5.61 -4.39 -2.30
CA CYS A 121 5.62 -2.96 -2.04
C CYS A 121 5.79 -2.17 -3.34
N PHE A 122 5.33 -0.93 -3.34
CA PHE A 122 5.45 0.01 -4.44
C PHE A 122 6.42 1.12 -4.05
N TYR A 123 7.57 1.17 -4.72
CA TYR A 123 8.59 2.18 -4.50
C TYR A 123 8.56 3.23 -5.61
N PHE A 124 7.97 4.39 -5.31
CA PHE A 124 7.98 5.57 -6.18
C PHE A 124 9.32 6.28 -6.01
N PHE A 125 10.30 5.82 -6.76
CA PHE A 125 11.71 6.18 -6.56
C PHE A 125 12.04 7.65 -6.87
N LYS A 126 11.23 8.35 -7.67
CA LYS A 126 11.39 9.78 -7.93
C LYS A 126 11.00 10.65 -6.74
N GLU A 127 10.09 10.16 -5.93
CA GLU A 127 9.58 10.80 -4.73
C GLU A 127 10.20 10.25 -3.45
N ASN A 128 11.06 9.23 -3.55
CA ASN A 128 11.58 8.47 -2.42
C ASN A 128 10.48 7.94 -1.48
N ALA A 129 9.35 7.53 -2.04
CA ALA A 129 8.19 7.08 -1.28
C ALA A 129 7.97 5.58 -1.44
N LEU A 130 8.00 4.82 -0.35
CA LEU A 130 7.75 3.39 -0.30
C LEU A 130 6.41 3.10 0.38
N PHE A 131 5.50 2.43 -0.33
CA PHE A 131 4.26 1.90 0.23
C PHE A 131 4.49 0.46 0.62
N SER A 132 4.72 0.23 1.92
CA SER A 132 5.21 -1.04 2.47
C SER A 132 4.08 -2.02 2.84
N GLY A 133 2.81 -1.61 2.77
CA GLY A 133 1.68 -2.40 3.22
C GLY A 133 1.91 -2.88 4.66
N ASP A 134 1.78 -4.19 4.87
CA ASP A 134 1.89 -4.83 6.16
C ASP A 134 3.24 -5.54 6.41
N THR A 135 4.28 -5.14 5.68
CA THR A 135 5.63 -5.67 5.92
C THR A 135 6.39 -4.86 6.95
N LEU A 136 6.43 -3.52 6.81
CA LEU A 136 7.16 -2.63 7.72
C LEU A 136 6.22 -1.53 8.24
N PHE A 137 6.16 -1.38 9.56
CA PHE A 137 5.45 -0.34 10.28
C PHE A 137 6.42 0.59 11.01
N SER A 138 5.90 1.64 11.66
CA SER A 138 6.72 2.62 12.40
C SER A 138 7.61 1.99 13.48
N LEU A 139 7.11 0.97 14.19
CA LEU A 139 7.79 0.34 15.34
C LEU A 139 7.89 -1.19 15.22
N GLY A 140 7.83 -1.73 14.02
CA GLY A 140 7.94 -3.19 13.85
C GLY A 140 7.59 -3.66 12.45
N CYS A 141 7.33 -4.94 12.33
CA CYS A 141 6.92 -5.58 11.10
C CYS A 141 5.59 -6.32 11.27
N GLY A 142 4.95 -6.62 10.15
CA GLY A 142 3.71 -7.38 10.13
C GLY A 142 3.86 -8.81 10.65
N ARG A 143 2.74 -9.38 11.10
CA ARG A 143 2.68 -10.79 11.48
C ARG A 143 2.94 -11.67 10.25
N VAL A 144 3.70 -12.75 10.44
CA VAL A 144 3.98 -13.74 9.40
C VAL A 144 2.82 -14.74 9.37
N PHE A 145 1.89 -14.58 8.41
CA PHE A 145 0.74 -15.49 8.28
C PHE A 145 0.99 -16.62 7.29
N GLU A 146 1.61 -16.33 6.14
CA GLU A 146 1.76 -17.30 5.05
C GLU A 146 3.22 -17.67 4.78
N GLY A 147 4.14 -16.69 4.88
CA GLY A 147 5.56 -16.92 4.67
C GLY A 147 6.27 -17.47 5.90
N THR A 148 7.59 -17.45 5.84
CA THR A 148 8.49 -17.81 6.95
C THR A 148 9.09 -16.55 7.58
N HIS A 149 9.64 -16.67 8.80
CA HIS A 149 10.42 -15.58 9.42
C HIS A 149 11.65 -15.21 8.58
N LYS A 150 12.22 -16.17 7.84
CA LYS A 150 13.31 -15.91 6.90
C LYS A 150 12.85 -15.06 5.72
N ASP A 151 11.66 -15.32 5.19
CA ASP A 151 11.09 -14.50 4.11
C ASP A 151 10.88 -13.07 4.59
N MET A 152 10.25 -12.88 5.76
CA MET A 152 10.06 -11.56 6.36
C MET A 152 11.40 -10.85 6.60
N PHE A 153 12.40 -11.54 7.13
CA PHE A 153 13.73 -10.97 7.34
C PHE A 153 14.37 -10.50 6.04
N ASN A 154 14.33 -11.32 4.99
CA ASN A 154 14.86 -10.97 3.67
C ASN A 154 14.11 -9.76 3.07
N SER A 155 12.80 -9.72 3.22
CA SER A 155 11.95 -8.59 2.79
C SER A 155 12.32 -7.30 3.49
N LEU A 156 12.55 -7.34 4.80
CA LEU A 156 13.01 -6.19 5.60
C LEU A 156 14.44 -5.76 5.20
N GLN A 157 15.34 -6.71 4.90
CA GLN A 157 16.68 -6.37 4.41
C GLN A 157 16.63 -5.68 3.05
N LEU A 158 15.72 -6.08 2.15
CA LEU A 158 15.50 -5.39 0.88
C LEU A 158 15.10 -3.93 1.10
N ILE A 159 14.12 -3.69 1.99
CA ILE A 159 13.67 -2.34 2.32
C ILE A 159 14.80 -1.51 2.96
N LYS A 160 15.57 -2.12 3.87
CA LYS A 160 16.72 -1.47 4.53
C LYS A 160 17.79 -0.97 3.54
N ASN A 161 17.92 -1.62 2.39
CA ASN A 161 18.90 -1.25 1.37
C ASN A 161 18.42 -0.12 0.43
N LEU A 162 17.20 0.39 0.60
CA LEU A 162 16.73 1.58 -0.09
C LEU A 162 17.46 2.84 0.43
N PRO A 163 17.43 3.96 -0.31
CA PRO A 163 18.01 5.22 0.15
C PRO A 163 17.54 5.62 1.55
N LEU A 164 18.43 6.17 2.37
CA LEU A 164 18.12 6.51 3.77
C LEU A 164 17.04 7.59 3.95
N ASP A 165 16.81 8.40 2.91
CA ASP A 165 15.77 9.42 2.86
C ASP A 165 14.44 8.89 2.29
N THR A 166 14.29 7.57 2.17
CA THR A 166 13.02 6.95 1.75
C THR A 166 11.96 7.12 2.83
N GLU A 167 10.87 7.76 2.47
CA GLU A 167 9.67 7.87 3.31
C GLU A 167 8.84 6.59 3.25
N ILE A 168 8.48 6.04 4.42
CA ILE A 168 7.72 4.78 4.51
C ILE A 168 6.24 5.09 4.79
N TYR A 169 5.38 4.56 3.93
CA TYR A 169 3.93 4.64 4.02
C TYR A 169 3.38 3.22 4.28
N CYS A 170 3.04 2.93 5.53
CA CYS A 170 2.61 1.60 5.97
C CYS A 170 1.08 1.43 5.97
N GLY A 171 0.62 0.17 6.09
CA GLY A 171 -0.80 -0.17 6.02
C GLY A 171 -1.61 0.21 7.27
N HIS A 172 -0.98 0.23 8.46
CA HIS A 172 -1.66 0.45 9.74
C HIS A 172 -0.95 1.43 10.65
N GLU A 173 -1.74 2.17 11.46
CA GLU A 173 -1.23 2.97 12.58
C GLU A 173 -1.13 2.09 13.84
N LEU A 174 0.04 1.54 14.09
CA LEU A 174 0.28 0.66 15.23
C LEU A 174 1.07 1.32 16.37
N SER A 175 1.53 2.56 16.20
CA SER A 175 2.35 3.25 17.21
C SER A 175 1.60 3.50 18.52
N LEU A 176 0.29 3.74 18.46
CA LEU A 176 -0.55 4.01 19.64
C LEU A 176 -0.86 2.75 20.44
N ILE A 177 -0.90 1.57 19.81
CA ILE A 177 -1.19 0.29 20.49
C ILE A 177 -0.04 -0.09 21.41
N HIS A 178 1.21 0.18 21.00
CA HIS A 178 2.39 -0.11 21.82
C HIS A 178 2.58 0.84 23.01
N ILE A 179 1.97 2.02 22.96
CA ILE A 179 2.02 3.02 24.06
C ILE A 179 0.95 2.74 25.12
N SER A 180 -0.18 2.16 24.73
CA SER A 180 -1.32 1.92 25.64
C SER A 180 -1.26 0.63 26.44
N GLU A 181 -0.40 -0.34 26.04
CA GLU A 181 -0.17 -1.58 26.79
C GLU A 181 1.31 -1.69 27.20
N PRO A 182 1.71 -1.15 28.37
CA PRO A 182 2.99 -1.52 28.93
C PRO A 182 2.97 -3.02 29.23
N THR A 183 3.76 -3.80 28.48
CA THR A 183 4.01 -5.21 28.81
C THR A 183 4.53 -5.27 30.22
N ARG A 184 3.69 -5.70 31.18
CA ARG A 184 4.17 -6.15 32.48
C ARG A 184 5.07 -7.33 32.23
N PRO A 185 6.35 -7.32 32.68
CA PRO A 185 7.11 -8.53 32.75
C PRO A 185 6.34 -9.48 33.68
N SER A 186 5.93 -10.63 33.18
CA SER A 186 5.48 -11.71 34.02
C SER A 186 6.70 -12.14 34.82
N LEU A 187 6.74 -11.74 36.10
CA LEU A 187 7.64 -12.32 37.08
C LEU A 187 7.19 -13.78 37.24
N ILE A 188 8.04 -14.71 36.81
CA ILE A 188 8.05 -16.11 37.22
C ILE A 188 8.88 -16.21 38.50
#